data_fb50b0b277bc2e2c32f5bc95bac29139
#
_entry.id   fb50b0b277bc2e2c32f5bc95bac29139
#
_cell.length_a   1.000
_cell.length_b   1.000
_cell.length_c   1.000
_cell.angle_alpha   90.00
_cell.angle_beta   90.00
_cell.angle_gamma   90.00
#
_symmetry.space_group_name_H-M   'P 1'
#
loop_
_entity.id
_entity.type
_entity.pdbx_description
1 polymer ?
#
loop_
_entity_poly.entity_id
_entity_poly.type
_entity_poly.pdbx_seq_one_letter_code
_entity_poly.pdbx_strand_id
1 'polypeptide(L)'
;RDRLRSRGLGDVYKRQVFVDVTIPEYNIDITQLEAAYSDKTKAVMIAHSLGNPFDLQSVKDYCDRHHLWLVEDNCDALGSEYTINGETRKTGTIGHIGTSSFYPPHHMTMGEGGAVYTNDPLLNKITNSFRDWGRDCWCVGGVDNTCKYRFSKQFGELPVAYDHKYVYSHFGYNLKLTDMQAAIGCAQLDKLDSIVLLSLIHISEPTRPEPIS
;
A
#
# COMPACT_ATOMS: atom_id res chain seq x y z
N ARG A 1 8.75 -2.30 28.97
CA ARG A 1 7.83 -3.28 28.34
C ARG A 1 7.29 -2.84 26.98
N ASP A 2 7.49 -1.59 26.56
CA ASP A 2 6.96 -1.04 25.31
C ASP A 2 7.90 -1.20 24.10
N ARG A 3 9.01 -1.92 24.24
CA ARG A 3 10.07 -2.00 23.23
C ARG A 3 9.85 -3.03 22.10
N LEU A 4 8.76 -3.78 22.14
CA LEU A 4 8.44 -4.82 21.15
C LEU A 4 7.17 -4.49 20.34
N ARG A 5 6.73 -3.24 20.36
CA ARG A 5 5.57 -2.84 19.57
C ARG A 5 5.96 -2.67 18.11
N SER A 6 5.05 -3.08 17.26
CA SER A 6 5.08 -2.96 15.82
C SER A 6 5.79 -1.68 15.34
N ARG A 7 6.78 -1.82 14.50
CA ARG A 7 7.48 -0.70 13.84
C ARG A 7 6.71 -0.17 12.62
N GLY A 8 5.40 -0.31 12.63
CA GLY A 8 4.53 0.16 11.56
C GLY A 8 3.76 1.42 11.93
N LEU A 9 2.55 1.52 11.44
CA LEU A 9 1.63 2.66 11.63
C LEU A 9 1.38 3.06 13.11
N GLY A 10 1.68 2.18 14.06
CA GLY A 10 1.51 2.42 15.48
C GLY A 10 2.66 3.18 16.15
N ASP A 11 3.79 3.36 15.49
CA ASP A 11 5.00 3.82 16.16
C ASP A 11 5.05 5.34 16.44
N VAL A 12 4.21 6.12 15.78
CA VAL A 12 4.21 7.57 15.96
C VAL A 12 2.82 8.06 16.33
N TYR A 13 2.57 8.21 17.63
CA TYR A 13 1.38 8.86 18.21
C TYR A 13 0.03 8.19 17.93
N LYS A 14 -0.02 7.00 17.34
CA LYS A 14 -1.27 6.28 17.08
C LYS A 14 -1.31 4.96 17.82
N ARG A 15 -2.48 4.64 18.36
CA ARG A 15 -2.75 3.35 18.98
C ARG A 15 -3.51 2.49 17.98
N GLN A 16 -3.05 1.27 17.80
CA GLN A 16 -3.76 0.26 17.04
C GLN A 16 -4.85 -0.37 17.91
N VAL A 17 -6.01 -0.58 17.30
CA VAL A 17 -7.07 -1.42 17.84
C VAL A 17 -7.17 -2.61 16.90
N PHE A 18 -6.92 -3.80 17.42
CA PHE A 18 -7.05 -5.03 16.64
C PHE A 18 -8.49 -5.49 16.68
N VAL A 19 -8.97 -5.95 15.54
CA VAL A 19 -10.26 -6.58 15.35
C VAL A 19 -10.00 -8.03 14.98
N ASP A 20 -10.83 -8.93 15.46
CA ASP A 20 -10.68 -10.38 15.22
C ASP A 20 -11.06 -10.75 13.77
N VAL A 21 -10.82 -11.98 13.40
CA VAL A 21 -11.11 -12.56 12.09
C VAL A 21 -12.17 -13.65 12.20
N THR A 22 -12.88 -13.87 11.11
CA THR A 22 -13.82 -14.99 11.00
C THR A 22 -13.13 -16.26 10.49
N ILE A 23 -13.64 -17.42 10.88
CA ILE A 23 -13.22 -18.72 10.38
C ILE A 23 -14.39 -19.32 9.59
N PRO A 24 -14.18 -19.83 8.38
CA PRO A 24 -12.89 -20.21 7.78
C PRO A 24 -12.26 -19.16 6.84
N GLU A 25 -12.82 -18.00 6.69
CA GLU A 25 -12.40 -17.00 5.68
C GLU A 25 -11.09 -16.30 6.05
N TYR A 26 -10.75 -16.23 7.34
CA TYR A 26 -9.60 -15.54 7.90
C TYR A 26 -9.56 -14.03 7.59
N ASN A 27 -10.68 -13.46 7.19
CA ASN A 27 -10.87 -12.04 6.97
C ASN A 27 -11.48 -11.36 8.21
N ILE A 28 -11.40 -10.03 8.25
CA ILE A 28 -11.89 -9.23 9.36
C ILE A 28 -13.35 -9.57 9.73
N ASP A 29 -13.63 -9.69 11.00
CA ASP A 29 -14.98 -9.72 11.53
C ASP A 29 -15.59 -8.30 11.53
N ILE A 30 -16.33 -7.98 10.47
CA ILE A 30 -16.94 -6.66 10.27
C ILE A 30 -17.91 -6.27 11.39
N THR A 31 -18.47 -7.24 12.12
CA THR A 31 -19.41 -6.96 13.20
C THR A 31 -18.76 -6.26 14.40
N GLN A 32 -17.44 -6.35 14.51
CA GLN A 32 -16.67 -5.72 15.58
C GLN A 32 -16.19 -4.29 15.25
N LEU A 33 -16.37 -3.83 14.03
CA LEU A 33 -15.87 -2.51 13.60
C LEU A 33 -16.45 -1.36 14.40
N GLU A 34 -17.76 -1.37 14.65
CA GLU A 34 -18.41 -0.30 15.43
C GLU A 34 -17.92 -0.28 16.89
N ALA A 35 -17.69 -1.44 17.49
CA ALA A 35 -17.14 -1.51 18.85
C ALA A 35 -15.67 -1.04 18.92
N ALA A 36 -14.93 -1.14 17.82
CA ALA A 36 -13.55 -0.69 17.73
C ALA A 36 -13.41 0.82 17.41
N TYR A 37 -14.50 1.48 17.05
CA TYR A 37 -14.52 2.90 16.67
C TYR A 37 -14.38 3.82 17.89
N SER A 38 -13.72 4.96 17.66
CA SER A 38 -13.77 6.14 18.53
C SER A 38 -13.54 7.40 17.71
N ASP A 39 -13.84 8.57 18.27
CA ASP A 39 -13.59 9.88 17.61
C ASP A 39 -12.11 10.10 17.24
N LYS A 40 -11.22 9.32 17.83
CA LYS A 40 -9.78 9.34 17.53
C LYS A 40 -9.40 8.41 16.38
N THR A 41 -10.28 7.54 15.94
CA THR A 41 -10.04 6.63 14.80
C THR A 41 -9.85 7.48 13.53
N LYS A 42 -8.84 7.14 12.72
CA LYS A 42 -8.48 7.87 11.51
C LYS A 42 -8.44 6.99 10.27
N ALA A 43 -8.17 5.72 10.45
CA ALA A 43 -8.01 4.81 9.32
C ALA A 43 -8.37 3.38 9.74
N VAL A 44 -8.79 2.62 8.74
CA VAL A 44 -8.88 1.17 8.76
C VAL A 44 -7.80 0.65 7.81
N MET A 45 -6.97 -0.29 8.27
CA MET A 45 -5.97 -0.95 7.45
C MET A 45 -6.15 -2.46 7.58
N ILE A 46 -6.42 -3.11 6.45
CA ILE A 46 -6.77 -4.53 6.41
C ILE A 46 -6.06 -5.20 5.25
N ALA A 47 -5.56 -6.41 5.49
CA ALA A 47 -5.04 -7.29 4.45
C ALA A 47 -6.17 -8.13 3.83
N HIS A 48 -6.04 -8.43 2.53
CA HIS A 48 -6.80 -9.48 1.87
C HIS A 48 -6.14 -10.81 2.18
N SER A 49 -6.62 -11.48 3.23
CA SER A 49 -5.95 -12.65 3.80
C SER A 49 -5.82 -13.78 2.78
N LEU A 50 -4.59 -14.24 2.57
CA LEU A 50 -4.27 -15.33 1.64
C LEU A 50 -4.81 -15.10 0.20
N GLY A 51 -4.94 -13.86 -0.21
CA GLY A 51 -5.49 -13.50 -1.51
C GLY A 51 -7.02 -13.51 -1.60
N ASN A 52 -7.72 -13.81 -0.50
CA ASN A 52 -9.16 -13.78 -0.40
C ASN A 52 -9.63 -12.36 -0.02
N PRO A 53 -10.36 -11.65 -0.90
CA PRO A 53 -10.83 -10.31 -0.58
C PRO A 53 -11.77 -10.33 0.63
N PHE A 54 -11.54 -9.44 1.59
CA PHE A 54 -12.52 -9.21 2.66
C PHE A 54 -13.78 -8.51 2.11
N ASP A 55 -14.84 -8.42 2.88
CA ASP A 55 -16.07 -7.69 2.49
C ASP A 55 -15.77 -6.18 2.34
N LEU A 56 -15.22 -5.84 1.17
CA LEU A 56 -14.84 -4.48 0.80
C LEU A 56 -16.03 -3.52 0.78
N GLN A 57 -17.23 -4.00 0.38
CA GLN A 57 -18.42 -3.16 0.37
C GLN A 57 -18.73 -2.67 1.78
N SER A 58 -18.88 -3.59 2.73
CA SER A 58 -19.24 -3.25 4.11
C SER A 58 -18.17 -2.40 4.81
N VAL A 59 -16.88 -2.72 4.60
CA VAL A 59 -15.77 -1.96 5.18
C VAL A 59 -15.67 -0.56 4.56
N LYS A 60 -15.88 -0.44 3.25
CA LYS A 60 -15.88 0.86 2.56
C LYS A 60 -17.01 1.74 3.05
N ASP A 61 -18.23 1.19 3.14
CA ASP A 61 -19.41 1.90 3.64
C ASP A 61 -19.22 2.36 5.09
N TYR A 62 -18.60 1.52 5.92
CA TYR A 62 -18.22 1.88 7.28
C TYR A 62 -17.21 3.05 7.29
N CYS A 63 -16.15 2.96 6.50
CA CYS A 63 -15.15 4.03 6.40
C CYS A 63 -15.75 5.35 5.94
N ASP A 64 -16.66 5.32 4.97
CA ASP A 64 -17.32 6.50 4.43
C ASP A 64 -18.24 7.16 5.47
N ARG A 65 -19.04 6.38 6.21
CA ARG A 65 -19.89 6.89 7.29
C ARG A 65 -19.12 7.60 8.40
N HIS A 66 -17.94 7.09 8.73
CA HIS A 66 -17.11 7.60 9.82
C HIS A 66 -15.98 8.53 9.33
N HIS A 67 -15.94 8.86 8.04
CA HIS A 67 -14.89 9.68 7.41
C HIS A 67 -13.48 9.16 7.70
N LEU A 68 -13.27 7.85 7.56
CA LEU A 68 -12.01 7.16 7.80
C LEU A 68 -11.27 6.89 6.49
N TRP A 69 -9.95 6.88 6.56
CA TRP A 69 -9.14 6.36 5.48
C TRP A 69 -9.21 4.82 5.45
N LEU A 70 -9.38 4.25 4.27
CA LEU A 70 -9.24 2.81 4.03
C LEU A 70 -7.91 2.55 3.34
N VAL A 71 -7.08 1.72 3.96
CA VAL A 71 -5.82 1.23 3.41
C VAL A 71 -5.95 -0.28 3.20
N GLU A 72 -5.83 -0.71 1.95
CA GLU A 72 -5.85 -2.12 1.57
C GLU A 72 -4.42 -2.66 1.52
N ASP A 73 -4.11 -3.66 2.33
CA ASP A 73 -2.90 -4.43 2.15
C ASP A 73 -3.17 -5.57 1.14
N ASN A 74 -2.65 -5.39 -0.05
CA ASN A 74 -2.88 -6.26 -1.20
C ASN A 74 -1.67 -7.18 -1.48
N CYS A 75 -0.81 -7.39 -0.48
CA CYS A 75 0.42 -8.15 -0.66
C CYS A 75 0.16 -9.58 -1.15
N ASP A 76 -0.86 -10.25 -0.59
CA ASP A 76 -1.25 -11.62 -0.95
C ASP A 76 -2.33 -11.69 -2.04
N ALA A 77 -2.86 -10.56 -2.50
CA ALA A 77 -4.04 -10.50 -3.37
C ALA A 77 -3.78 -9.77 -4.69
N LEU A 78 -2.53 -9.70 -5.14
CA LEU A 78 -2.19 -9.06 -6.41
C LEU A 78 -2.91 -9.77 -7.57
N GLY A 79 -3.77 -9.04 -8.26
CA GLY A 79 -4.59 -9.57 -9.36
C GLY A 79 -5.99 -10.04 -8.95
N SER A 80 -6.28 -10.18 -7.65
CA SER A 80 -7.64 -10.49 -7.17
C SER A 80 -8.63 -9.38 -7.50
N GLU A 81 -9.89 -9.74 -7.60
CA GLU A 81 -10.99 -8.85 -7.99
C GLU A 81 -12.11 -8.88 -6.96
N TYR A 82 -12.80 -7.77 -6.83
CA TYR A 82 -14.00 -7.63 -6.00
C TYR A 82 -15.05 -6.79 -6.72
N THR A 83 -16.31 -7.21 -6.64
CA THR A 83 -17.43 -6.45 -7.20
C THR A 83 -18.03 -5.55 -6.14
N ILE A 84 -17.88 -4.24 -6.31
CA ILE A 84 -18.40 -3.21 -5.43
C ILE A 84 -19.37 -2.31 -6.20
N ASN A 85 -20.58 -2.08 -5.68
CA ASN A 85 -21.62 -1.27 -6.34
C ASN A 85 -21.91 -1.72 -7.80
N GLY A 86 -21.78 -3.01 -8.10
CA GLY A 86 -21.99 -3.57 -9.43
C GLY A 86 -20.82 -3.39 -10.41
N GLU A 87 -19.71 -2.82 -9.99
CA GLU A 87 -18.48 -2.67 -10.76
C GLU A 87 -17.41 -3.62 -10.23
N THR A 88 -16.80 -4.44 -11.11
CA THR A 88 -15.68 -5.31 -10.74
C THR A 88 -14.36 -4.53 -10.85
N ARG A 89 -13.60 -4.49 -9.77
CA ARG A 89 -12.33 -3.77 -9.64
C ARG A 89 -11.26 -4.66 -9.01
N LYS A 90 -10.02 -4.37 -9.30
CA LYS A 90 -8.88 -5.01 -8.65
C LYS A 90 -8.83 -4.63 -7.17
N THR A 91 -8.57 -5.59 -6.31
CA THR A 91 -8.26 -5.33 -4.89
C THR A 91 -7.05 -4.41 -4.76
N GLY A 92 -6.99 -3.65 -3.66
CA GLY A 92 -5.98 -2.61 -3.48
C GLY A 92 -6.29 -1.29 -4.19
N THR A 93 -7.35 -1.24 -5.06
CA THR A 93 -7.74 -0.03 -5.81
C THR A 93 -9.09 0.55 -5.39
N ILE A 94 -9.72 -0.04 -4.38
CA ILE A 94 -11.06 0.31 -3.90
C ILE A 94 -11.00 1.29 -2.73
N GLY A 95 -10.05 1.07 -1.82
CA GLY A 95 -9.75 2.01 -0.75
C GLY A 95 -9.05 3.28 -1.22
N HIS A 96 -8.60 4.08 -0.28
CA HIS A 96 -7.87 5.32 -0.56
C HIS A 96 -6.41 5.08 -0.93
N ILE A 97 -5.82 4.06 -0.33
CA ILE A 97 -4.43 3.63 -0.54
C ILE A 97 -4.41 2.11 -0.62
N GLY A 98 -3.68 1.58 -1.59
CA GLY A 98 -3.32 0.19 -1.67
C GLY A 98 -1.82 0.00 -1.52
N THR A 99 -1.42 -1.14 -0.96
CA THR A 99 -0.01 -1.54 -0.84
C THR A 99 0.20 -2.93 -1.41
N SER A 100 1.35 -3.15 -2.03
CA SER A 100 1.79 -4.47 -2.46
C SER A 100 3.25 -4.67 -2.13
N SER A 101 3.61 -5.90 -1.83
CA SER A 101 4.99 -6.30 -1.62
C SER A 101 5.47 -7.14 -2.78
N PHE A 102 6.73 -6.95 -3.16
CA PHE A 102 7.40 -7.69 -4.22
C PHE A 102 8.65 -8.38 -3.71
N TYR A 103 8.64 -8.81 -2.44
CA TYR A 103 9.68 -9.69 -1.94
C TYR A 103 9.44 -11.14 -2.45
N PRO A 104 10.44 -12.04 -2.40
CA PRO A 104 10.40 -13.31 -3.14
C PRO A 104 9.17 -14.20 -2.99
N PRO A 105 8.53 -14.32 -1.81
CA PRO A 105 7.37 -15.21 -1.63
C PRO A 105 6.07 -14.78 -2.30
N HIS A 106 5.94 -13.51 -2.71
CA HIS A 106 4.70 -13.00 -3.32
C HIS A 106 4.62 -13.36 -4.82
N HIS A 107 3.50 -13.01 -5.46
CA HIS A 107 3.15 -13.34 -6.84
C HIS A 107 4.20 -12.91 -7.87
N MET A 108 4.92 -11.83 -7.60
CA MET A 108 6.06 -11.37 -8.39
C MET A 108 7.15 -10.84 -7.44
N THR A 109 8.39 -10.89 -7.88
CA THR A 109 9.51 -10.43 -7.05
C THR A 109 10.33 -9.34 -7.72
N MET A 110 10.88 -8.46 -6.90
CA MET A 110 11.93 -7.51 -7.27
C MET A 110 13.23 -7.77 -6.50
N GLY A 111 13.38 -8.99 -5.91
CA GLY A 111 14.35 -9.27 -4.87
C GLY A 111 13.86 -8.71 -3.53
N GLU A 112 13.87 -7.39 -3.39
CA GLU A 112 13.16 -6.63 -2.38
C GLU A 112 12.49 -5.44 -3.06
N GLY A 113 11.27 -5.10 -2.65
CA GLY A 113 10.52 -4.00 -3.21
C GLY A 113 9.04 -4.05 -2.84
N GLY A 114 8.31 -3.06 -3.28
CA GLY A 114 6.88 -2.95 -3.09
C GLY A 114 6.33 -1.71 -3.80
N ALA A 115 5.03 -1.55 -3.74
CA ALA A 115 4.34 -0.39 -4.27
C ALA A 115 3.31 0.13 -3.27
N VAL A 116 3.19 1.45 -3.22
CA VAL A 116 2.05 2.16 -2.63
C VAL A 116 1.36 2.91 -3.76
N TYR A 117 0.08 2.70 -3.90
CA TYR A 117 -0.69 3.29 -4.99
C TYR A 117 -1.99 3.92 -4.50
N THR A 118 -2.40 4.98 -5.18
CA THR A 118 -3.61 5.74 -4.88
C THR A 118 -4.08 6.49 -6.10
N ASN A 119 -5.39 6.72 -6.21
CA ASN A 119 -5.98 7.58 -7.22
C ASN A 119 -6.06 9.06 -6.79
N ASP A 120 -5.74 9.37 -5.54
CA ASP A 120 -5.73 10.74 -5.02
C ASP A 120 -4.38 11.42 -5.31
N PRO A 121 -4.36 12.52 -6.10
CA PRO A 121 -3.12 13.22 -6.42
C PRO A 121 -2.39 13.82 -5.20
N LEU A 122 -3.12 14.19 -4.15
CA LEU A 122 -2.52 14.71 -2.92
C LEU A 122 -1.85 13.59 -2.14
N LEU A 123 -2.53 12.45 -1.96
CA LEU A 123 -1.94 11.27 -1.32
C LEU A 123 -0.72 10.77 -2.10
N ASN A 124 -0.75 10.81 -3.43
CA ASN A 124 0.41 10.47 -4.24
C ASN A 124 1.61 11.39 -3.96
N LYS A 125 1.41 12.70 -3.86
CA LYS A 125 2.48 13.64 -3.48
C LYS A 125 3.02 13.36 -2.09
N ILE A 126 2.15 13.10 -1.13
CA ILE A 126 2.51 12.82 0.26
C ILE A 126 3.33 11.53 0.34
N THR A 127 2.89 10.45 -0.29
CA THR A 127 3.60 9.16 -0.29
C THR A 127 4.96 9.26 -0.96
N ASN A 128 5.06 9.97 -2.09
CA ASN A 128 6.34 10.24 -2.74
C ASN A 128 7.29 11.04 -1.85
N SER A 129 6.78 12.04 -1.14
CA SER A 129 7.58 12.79 -0.19
C SER A 129 8.09 11.92 0.96
N PHE A 130 7.22 11.10 1.57
CA PHE A 130 7.62 10.16 2.62
C PHE A 130 8.66 9.14 2.13
N ARG A 131 8.54 8.64 0.91
CA ARG A 131 9.51 7.74 0.29
C ARG A 131 10.88 8.39 0.12
N ASP A 132 10.94 9.72 -0.08
CA ASP A 132 12.12 10.53 -0.37
C ASP A 132 12.45 11.49 0.78
N TRP A 133 12.65 10.97 1.97
CA TRP A 133 13.07 11.67 3.21
C TRP A 133 12.13 12.76 3.73
N GLY A 134 10.94 12.93 3.21
CA GLY A 134 10.04 14.02 3.58
C GLY A 134 10.32 15.33 2.84
N ARG A 135 10.96 15.27 1.67
CA ARG A 135 11.25 16.46 0.87
C ARG A 135 10.00 17.18 0.38
N ASP A 136 10.06 18.50 0.34
CA ASP A 136 9.05 19.36 -0.29
C ASP A 136 9.26 19.46 -1.83
N CYS A 137 9.77 18.42 -2.45
CA CYS A 137 10.03 18.35 -3.89
C CYS A 137 9.32 17.15 -4.50
N TRP A 138 8.50 17.42 -5.51
CA TRP A 138 7.76 16.39 -6.27
C TRP A 138 8.22 16.30 -7.74
N CYS A 139 9.39 16.82 -8.05
CA CYS A 139 9.96 16.68 -9.39
C CYS A 139 10.25 15.22 -9.71
N VAL A 140 9.96 14.82 -10.93
CA VAL A 140 10.29 13.49 -11.43
C VAL A 140 11.80 13.26 -11.36
N GLY A 141 12.21 12.09 -10.88
CA GLY A 141 13.63 11.73 -10.82
C GLY A 141 14.32 11.86 -12.18
N GLY A 142 15.54 12.40 -12.19
CA GLY A 142 16.30 12.62 -13.42
C GLY A 142 15.91 13.87 -14.24
N VAL A 143 14.80 14.55 -13.92
CA VAL A 143 14.38 15.77 -14.61
C VAL A 143 14.34 16.93 -13.63
N ASP A 144 15.21 17.89 -13.82
CA ASP A 144 15.29 19.06 -12.95
C ASP A 144 14.18 20.08 -13.22
N ASN A 145 13.73 20.73 -12.14
CA ASN A 145 12.84 21.88 -12.16
C ASN A 145 11.50 21.67 -12.89
N THR A 146 10.98 20.45 -12.91
CA THR A 146 9.64 20.16 -13.46
C THR A 146 8.53 20.89 -12.72
N CYS A 147 8.74 21.23 -11.44
CA CYS A 147 7.83 22.04 -10.64
C CYS A 147 7.84 23.52 -11.01
N LYS A 148 8.88 24.02 -11.72
CA LYS A 148 9.13 25.43 -12.06
C LYS A 148 9.34 26.35 -10.83
N TYR A 149 9.53 25.80 -9.65
CA TYR A 149 9.66 26.56 -8.39
C TYR A 149 10.97 26.31 -7.66
N ARG A 150 11.96 25.68 -8.29
CA ARG A 150 13.18 25.23 -7.62
C ARG A 150 13.85 26.30 -6.78
N PHE A 151 13.90 27.53 -7.27
CA PHE A 151 14.59 28.65 -6.63
C PHE A 151 13.68 29.87 -6.36
N SER A 152 12.39 29.78 -6.69
CA SER A 152 11.46 30.93 -6.60
C SER A 152 10.52 30.87 -5.39
N LYS A 153 10.43 29.73 -4.70
CA LYS A 153 9.57 29.57 -3.53
C LYS A 153 10.34 29.96 -2.27
N GLN A 154 9.73 30.80 -1.45
CA GLN A 154 10.28 31.18 -0.14
C GLN A 154 9.87 30.15 0.93
N PHE A 155 10.79 29.77 1.80
CA PHE A 155 10.58 28.80 2.87
C PHE A 155 10.99 29.43 4.21
N GLY A 156 10.01 30.00 4.92
CA GLY A 156 10.26 30.63 6.22
C GLY A 156 11.40 31.68 6.13
N GLU A 157 12.38 31.55 7.00
CA GLU A 157 13.55 32.46 7.10
C GLU A 157 14.75 32.01 6.25
N LEU A 158 14.61 30.96 5.43
CA LEU A 158 15.71 30.53 4.56
C LEU A 158 16.08 31.62 3.54
N PRO A 159 17.35 31.66 3.08
CA PRO A 159 17.78 32.63 2.08
C PRO A 159 16.89 32.60 0.83
N VAL A 160 16.71 33.77 0.20
CA VAL A 160 16.05 33.89 -1.10
C VAL A 160 16.78 32.99 -2.12
N ALA A 161 16.01 32.31 -2.97
CA ALA A 161 16.52 31.33 -3.94
C ALA A 161 17.17 30.08 -3.31
N TYR A 162 16.79 29.74 -2.09
CA TYR A 162 17.18 28.45 -1.51
C TYR A 162 16.60 27.29 -2.35
N ASP A 163 17.44 26.30 -2.65
CA ASP A 163 17.00 25.15 -3.46
C ASP A 163 16.00 24.29 -2.69
N HIS A 164 14.73 24.27 -3.14
CA HIS A 164 13.68 23.53 -2.44
C HIS A 164 13.88 22.01 -2.41
N LYS A 165 14.75 21.48 -3.23
CA LYS A 165 15.14 20.04 -3.14
C LYS A 165 15.72 19.65 -1.77
N TYR A 166 16.24 20.63 -1.04
CA TYR A 166 16.83 20.43 0.28
C TYR A 166 15.94 20.94 1.41
N VAL A 167 14.68 21.25 1.12
CA VAL A 167 13.67 21.56 2.13
C VAL A 167 12.89 20.29 2.46
N TYR A 168 12.77 20.01 3.75
CA TYR A 168 12.07 18.84 4.28
C TYR A 168 10.86 19.33 5.04
N SER A 169 9.66 18.98 4.55
CA SER A 169 8.39 19.41 5.16
C SER A 169 8.00 18.55 6.35
N HIS A 170 8.56 17.34 6.44
CA HIS A 170 8.32 16.37 7.52
C HIS A 170 9.42 15.32 7.54
N PHE A 171 9.43 14.46 8.54
CA PHE A 171 10.31 13.29 8.58
C PHE A 171 9.77 12.22 7.63
N GLY A 172 10.62 11.76 6.73
CA GLY A 172 10.32 10.67 5.80
C GLY A 172 11.36 9.56 5.89
N TYR A 173 11.31 8.67 4.91
CA TYR A 173 12.15 7.46 4.84
C TYR A 173 12.97 7.48 3.55
N ASN A 174 14.04 6.70 3.52
CA ASN A 174 14.73 6.38 2.27
C ASN A 174 14.23 5.03 1.75
N LEU A 175 13.14 5.06 0.99
CA LEU A 175 12.47 3.87 0.46
C LEU A 175 12.50 3.79 -1.06
N LYS A 176 13.40 4.53 -1.71
CA LYS A 176 13.60 4.41 -3.16
C LYS A 176 14.28 3.09 -3.48
N LEU A 177 13.72 2.39 -4.45
CA LEU A 177 14.39 1.22 -5.04
C LEU A 177 15.37 1.64 -6.14
N THR A 178 16.22 0.71 -6.52
CA THR A 178 17.17 0.89 -7.62
C THR A 178 16.54 0.57 -8.97
N ASP A 179 17.13 1.09 -10.06
CA ASP A 179 16.68 0.77 -11.42
C ASP A 179 16.80 -0.72 -11.73
N MET A 180 17.78 -1.41 -11.13
CA MET A 180 17.94 -2.87 -11.27
C MET A 180 16.74 -3.63 -10.68
N GLN A 181 16.30 -3.24 -9.49
CA GLN A 181 15.11 -3.81 -8.87
C GLN A 181 13.85 -3.49 -9.68
N ALA A 182 13.73 -2.27 -10.18
CA ALA A 182 12.62 -1.87 -11.03
C ALA A 182 12.57 -2.68 -12.33
N ALA A 183 13.71 -2.91 -12.97
CA ALA A 183 13.80 -3.71 -14.19
C ALA A 183 13.38 -5.18 -13.96
N ILE A 184 13.76 -5.78 -12.82
CA ILE A 184 13.29 -7.11 -12.44
C ILE A 184 11.75 -7.09 -12.26
N GLY A 185 11.22 -6.08 -11.58
CA GLY A 185 9.77 -5.91 -11.38
C GLY A 185 9.01 -5.81 -12.69
N CYS A 186 9.49 -5.01 -13.65
CA CYS A 186 8.89 -4.91 -14.98
C CYS A 186 8.87 -6.27 -15.70
N ALA A 187 9.98 -6.98 -15.70
CA ALA A 187 10.07 -8.31 -16.33
C ALA A 187 9.18 -9.36 -15.65
N GLN A 188 8.93 -9.22 -14.35
CA GLN A 188 8.00 -10.08 -13.62
C GLN A 188 6.54 -9.70 -13.91
N LEU A 189 6.23 -8.41 -14.01
CA LEU A 189 4.90 -7.90 -14.31
C LEU A 189 4.42 -8.42 -15.68
N ASP A 190 5.29 -8.47 -16.67
CA ASP A 190 4.98 -9.04 -18.00
C ASP A 190 4.55 -10.51 -17.95
N LYS A 191 4.89 -11.22 -16.87
CA LYS A 191 4.55 -12.64 -16.66
C LYS A 191 3.39 -12.85 -15.69
N LEU A 192 2.88 -11.81 -15.07
CA LEU A 192 1.94 -11.91 -13.95
C LEU A 192 0.68 -12.71 -14.33
N ASP A 193 0.09 -12.43 -15.47
CA ASP A 193 -1.13 -13.12 -15.91
C ASP A 193 -0.90 -14.63 -16.07
N SER A 194 0.24 -15.03 -16.59
CA SER A 194 0.59 -16.45 -16.73
C SER A 194 0.86 -17.11 -15.37
N ILE A 195 1.43 -16.39 -14.41
CA ILE A 195 1.67 -16.88 -13.04
C ILE A 195 0.34 -17.06 -12.31
N VAL A 196 -0.57 -16.09 -12.41
CA VAL A 196 -1.90 -16.18 -11.81
C VAL A 196 -2.68 -17.36 -12.40
N LEU A 197 -2.68 -17.51 -13.72
CA LEU A 197 -3.34 -18.63 -14.39
C LEU A 197 -2.77 -19.98 -13.91
N LEU A 198 -1.46 -20.11 -13.82
CA LEU A 198 -0.80 -21.33 -13.34
C LEU A 198 -1.21 -21.66 -11.89
N SER A 199 -1.27 -20.66 -11.03
CA SER A 199 -1.73 -20.81 -9.65
C SER A 199 -3.16 -21.35 -9.58
N LEU A 200 -4.06 -20.80 -10.40
CA LEU A 200 -5.46 -21.24 -10.45
C LEU A 200 -5.62 -22.67 -10.98
N ILE A 201 -4.81 -23.12 -11.92
CA ILE A 201 -4.80 -24.50 -12.42
C ILE A 201 -4.43 -25.47 -11.27
N HIS A 202 -3.44 -25.14 -10.47
CA HIS A 202 -3.04 -25.96 -9.33
C HIS A 202 -4.09 -26.06 -8.20
N ILE A 203 -4.98 -25.09 -8.08
CA ILE A 203 -6.11 -25.15 -7.14
C ILE A 203 -7.21 -26.08 -7.66
N SER A 204 -7.45 -26.10 -8.96
CA SER A 204 -8.51 -26.91 -9.58
C SER A 204 -8.12 -28.36 -9.89
N GLU A 205 -6.84 -28.65 -10.01
CA GLU A 205 -6.33 -30.02 -10.22
C GLU A 205 -5.74 -30.59 -8.93
N PRO A 206 -6.27 -31.70 -8.40
CA PRO A 206 -5.62 -32.36 -7.28
C PRO A 206 -4.21 -32.79 -7.69
N THR A 207 -3.21 -32.19 -7.06
CA THR A 207 -1.80 -32.47 -7.31
C THR A 207 -1.52 -33.96 -7.26
N ARG A 208 -1.12 -34.56 -8.40
CA ARG A 208 -0.37 -35.82 -8.35
C ARG A 208 0.95 -35.50 -7.65
N PRO A 209 1.35 -36.24 -6.59
CA PRO A 209 2.70 -36.11 -6.06
C PRO A 209 3.68 -36.45 -7.17
N GLU A 210 4.37 -35.46 -7.71
CA GLU A 210 5.51 -35.69 -8.58
C GLU A 210 6.57 -36.36 -7.69
N PRO A 211 7.14 -37.52 -8.10
CA PRO A 211 8.23 -38.12 -7.34
C PRO A 211 9.42 -37.13 -7.37
N ILE A 212 9.87 -36.75 -6.20
CA ILE A 212 11.10 -35.98 -6.03
C ILE A 212 12.23 -36.89 -6.50
N SER A 213 12.79 -36.58 -7.68
CA SER A 213 14.00 -37.21 -8.20
C SER A 213 15.27 -36.60 -7.62
#